data_076a40b7b24ccd56ecea2b8581e3fb80
#
_entry.id   076a40b7b24ccd56ecea2b8581e3fb80
#
_cell.length_a   1.000
_cell.length_b   1.000
_cell.length_c   1.000
_cell.angle_alpha   90.00
_cell.angle_beta   90.00
_cell.angle_gamma   90.00
#
_symmetry.space_group_name_H-M   'P 1'
#
loop_
_entity.id
_entity.type
_entity.pdbx_description
1 polymer ?
#
loop_
_entity_poly.entity_id
_entity_poly.type
_entity_poly.pdbx_seq_one_letter_code
_entity_poly.pdbx_strand_id
1 'polypeptide(L)'
;MSKQVKLHNEVILFGRILNCQKNIRCNNKKAIRVKLALPNDDNYELNPNIAYIYVYDDGQIYNQLKVNHAIGINGHIETKFGQRIIANVISFIKEKNDMI
;
A
#
# COMPACT_ATOMS: atom_id res chain seq x y z
N MET A 1 16.15 23.09 -29.36
CA MET A 1 15.66 21.71 -29.19
C MET A 1 15.07 21.52 -27.82
N SER A 2 13.83 21.13 -27.78
CA SER A 2 13.18 20.97 -26.50
C SER A 2 13.45 19.58 -25.95
N LYS A 3 13.66 19.52 -24.65
CA LYS A 3 13.79 18.25 -23.97
C LYS A 3 12.42 17.77 -23.58
N GLN A 4 12.12 16.56 -23.88
CA GLN A 4 10.89 15.96 -23.38
C GLN A 4 11.14 15.50 -21.96
N VAL A 5 10.29 15.94 -21.06
CA VAL A 5 10.36 15.50 -19.68
C VAL A 5 9.36 14.38 -19.52
N LYS A 6 9.85 13.25 -19.07
CA LYS A 6 8.97 12.12 -18.79
C LYS A 6 8.45 12.27 -17.38
N LEU A 7 7.14 12.39 -17.27
CA LEU A 7 6.53 12.54 -15.97
C LEU A 7 6.20 11.16 -15.40
N HIS A 8 6.47 10.99 -14.14
CA HIS A 8 6.22 9.74 -13.45
C HIS A 8 5.33 9.97 -12.25
N ASN A 9 4.45 9.04 -12.02
CA ASN A 9 3.63 9.00 -10.82
C ASN A 9 3.65 7.57 -10.33
N GLU A 10 4.74 7.22 -9.69
CA GLU A 10 4.94 5.87 -9.20
C GLU A 10 5.35 5.90 -7.75
N VAL A 11 4.71 5.05 -6.96
CA VAL A 11 5.01 4.90 -5.55
C VAL A 11 5.35 3.45 -5.30
N ILE A 12 6.49 3.21 -4.66
CA ILE A 12 6.91 1.86 -4.29
C ILE A 12 7.08 1.86 -2.78
N LEU A 13 6.32 1.01 -2.12
CA LEU A 13 6.36 0.91 -0.66
C LEU A 13 6.48 -0.54 -0.24
N PHE A 14 7.21 -0.78 0.83
CA PHE A 14 7.24 -2.07 1.49
C PHE A 14 6.85 -1.84 2.94
N GLY A 15 5.92 -2.60 3.43
CA GLY A 15 5.47 -2.40 4.79
C GLY A 15 4.73 -3.60 5.33
N ARG A 16 4.39 -3.49 6.60
CA ARG A 16 3.67 -4.56 7.29
C ARG A 16 2.23 -4.11 7.52
N ILE A 17 1.30 -4.98 7.21
CA ILE A 17 -0.13 -4.67 7.30
C ILE A 17 -0.53 -4.56 8.77
N LEU A 18 -1.09 -3.43 9.14
CA LEU A 18 -1.62 -3.22 10.49
C LEU A 18 -3.13 -3.44 10.53
N ASN A 19 -3.83 -3.08 9.47
CA ASN A 19 -5.28 -3.20 9.41
C ASN A 19 -5.76 -3.11 7.98
N CYS A 20 -6.89 -3.75 7.69
CA CYS A 20 -7.55 -3.67 6.39
C CYS A 20 -9.02 -3.37 6.63
N GLN A 21 -9.53 -2.35 5.95
CA GLN A 21 -10.93 -1.95 6.07
C GLN A 21 -11.64 -2.14 4.75
N LYS A 22 -12.68 -2.97 4.76
CA LYS A 22 -13.49 -3.24 3.56
C LYS A 22 -14.55 -2.18 3.36
N ASN A 23 -15.21 -2.27 2.23
CA ASN A 23 -16.39 -1.47 1.91
C ASN A 23 -16.11 0.02 1.87
N ILE A 24 -14.93 0.36 1.43
CA ILE A 24 -14.53 1.73 1.17
C ILE A 24 -14.85 2.02 -0.29
N ARG A 25 -15.23 3.24 -0.59
CA ARG A 25 -15.40 3.68 -1.97
C ARG A 25 -14.20 4.52 -2.39
N CYS A 26 -13.66 4.17 -3.54
CA CYS A 26 -12.55 4.93 -4.13
C CYS A 26 -12.83 5.03 -5.62
N ASN A 27 -12.99 6.23 -6.13
CA ASN A 27 -13.31 6.47 -7.55
C ASN A 27 -14.56 5.71 -7.99
N ASN A 28 -15.59 5.70 -7.12
CA ASN A 28 -16.85 5.00 -7.36
C ASN A 28 -16.71 3.49 -7.48
N LYS A 29 -15.60 2.95 -7.02
CA LYS A 29 -15.38 1.51 -7.02
C LYS A 29 -15.21 1.03 -5.59
N LYS A 30 -15.53 -0.23 -5.37
CA LYS A 30 -15.31 -0.86 -4.10
C LYS A 30 -13.82 -1.01 -3.86
N ALA A 31 -13.38 -0.63 -2.70
CA ALA A 31 -11.96 -0.68 -2.36
C ALA A 31 -11.74 -1.14 -0.94
N ILE A 32 -10.51 -1.50 -0.65
CA ILE A 32 -10.04 -1.85 0.68
C ILE A 32 -8.98 -0.83 1.05
N ARG A 33 -9.09 -0.27 2.25
CA ARG A 33 -8.05 0.63 2.76
C ARG A 33 -7.12 -0.18 3.65
N VAL A 34 -5.86 -0.21 3.28
CA VAL A 34 -4.84 -0.96 3.99
C VAL A 34 -3.95 0.02 4.74
N LYS A 35 -3.84 -0.19 6.04
CA LYS A 35 -2.95 0.59 6.87
C LYS A 35 -1.62 -0.14 6.97
N LEU A 36 -0.55 0.49 6.51
CA LEU A 36 0.79 -0.11 6.48
C LEU A 36 1.71 0.60 7.45
N ALA A 37 2.49 -0.18 8.18
CA ALA A 37 3.62 0.35 8.92
C ALA A 37 4.83 0.29 8.02
N LEU A 38 5.41 1.43 7.73
CA LEU A 38 6.60 1.53 6.88
C LEU A 38 7.84 1.59 7.75
N PRO A 39 8.97 1.11 7.25
CA PRO A 39 10.22 1.25 7.99
C PRO A 39 10.58 2.71 8.16
N ASN A 40 11.23 3.04 9.24
CA ASN A 40 11.84 4.34 9.39
C ASN A 40 13.13 4.17 10.16
N ASP A 41 13.97 5.20 10.11
CA ASP A 41 15.32 5.09 10.65
C ASP A 41 15.35 5.23 12.17
N ASP A 42 14.27 5.73 12.75
CA ASP A 42 14.25 5.95 14.18
C ASP A 42 13.53 4.81 14.86
N ASN A 43 13.02 5.06 16.01
CA ASN A 43 12.35 4.04 16.77
C ASN A 43 10.91 3.90 16.29
N TYR A 44 10.71 3.15 15.23
CA TYR A 44 9.41 3.02 14.62
C TYR A 44 8.41 2.28 15.50
N GLU A 45 8.85 1.60 16.53
CA GLU A 45 7.93 0.96 17.46
C GLU A 45 7.14 2.01 18.25
N LEU A 46 7.78 3.13 18.56
CA LEU A 46 7.12 4.21 19.27
C LEU A 46 6.42 5.18 18.34
N ASN A 47 7.01 5.40 17.17
CA ASN A 47 6.48 6.33 16.20
C ASN A 47 6.47 5.69 14.81
N PRO A 48 5.54 4.78 14.56
CA PRO A 48 5.53 4.11 13.28
C PRO A 48 5.22 5.09 12.15
N ASN A 49 5.91 4.90 11.05
CA ASN A 49 5.63 5.64 9.84
C ASN A 49 4.48 4.93 9.13
N ILE A 50 3.33 5.57 9.08
CA ILE A 50 2.10 4.93 8.61
C ILE A 50 1.71 5.45 7.25
N ALA A 51 1.32 4.54 6.36
CA ALA A 51 0.74 4.90 5.08
C ALA A 51 -0.60 4.20 4.91
N TYR A 52 -1.55 4.87 4.28
CA TYR A 52 -2.83 4.29 3.93
C TYR A 52 -2.86 4.05 2.43
N ILE A 53 -3.13 2.82 2.04
CA ILE A 53 -3.13 2.40 0.65
C ILE A 53 -4.55 1.96 0.28
N TYR A 54 -4.99 2.33 -0.91
CA TYR A 54 -6.28 1.91 -1.42
C TYR A 54 -6.08 0.84 -2.49
N VAL A 55 -6.76 -0.28 -2.31
CA VAL A 55 -6.67 -1.42 -3.23
C VAL A 55 -8.08 -1.67 -3.74
N TYR A 56 -8.24 -1.71 -5.07
CA TYR A 56 -9.57 -2.03 -5.62
C TYR A 56 -9.91 -3.47 -5.29
N ASP A 57 -11.14 -3.67 -4.83
CA ASP A 57 -11.60 -4.97 -4.36
C ASP A 57 -12.09 -5.79 -5.54
N ASP A 58 -11.40 -6.87 -5.83
CA ASP A 58 -11.77 -7.77 -6.91
C ASP A 58 -12.54 -8.99 -6.38
N GLY A 59 -12.94 -8.96 -5.12
CA GLY A 59 -13.63 -10.06 -4.50
C GLY A 59 -12.74 -11.13 -3.89
N GLN A 60 -11.45 -11.08 -4.18
CA GLN A 60 -10.51 -12.10 -3.69
C GLN A 60 -9.37 -11.52 -2.89
N ILE A 61 -8.96 -10.30 -3.23
CA ILE A 61 -7.74 -9.72 -2.66
C ILE A 61 -7.82 -9.57 -1.14
N TYR A 62 -9.00 -9.27 -0.62
CA TYR A 62 -9.14 -9.05 0.82
C TYR A 62 -8.69 -10.27 1.64
N ASN A 63 -8.98 -11.46 1.13
CA ASN A 63 -8.63 -12.68 1.84
C ASN A 63 -7.13 -12.94 1.84
N GLN A 64 -6.39 -12.27 0.98
CA GLN A 64 -4.95 -12.41 0.92
C GLN A 64 -4.23 -11.39 1.78
N LEU A 65 -4.93 -10.34 2.21
CA LEU A 65 -4.33 -9.28 3.00
C LEU A 65 -4.43 -9.65 4.48
N LYS A 66 -3.33 -10.11 5.04
CA LYS A 66 -3.29 -10.59 6.43
C LYS A 66 -2.55 -9.60 7.31
N VAL A 67 -3.13 -9.30 8.46
CA VAL A 67 -2.49 -8.44 9.45
C VAL A 67 -1.15 -9.04 9.86
N ASN A 68 -0.17 -8.20 10.02
CA ASN A 68 1.21 -8.53 10.38
C ASN A 68 2.05 -9.15 9.26
N HIS A 69 1.48 -9.33 8.08
CA HIS A 69 2.26 -9.81 6.95
C HIS A 69 2.89 -8.64 6.21
N ALA A 70 4.05 -8.86 5.64
CA ALA A 70 4.76 -7.86 4.85
C ALA A 70 4.29 -7.91 3.42
N ILE A 71 4.07 -6.75 2.83
CA ILE A 71 3.72 -6.66 1.42
C ILE A 71 4.50 -5.54 0.76
N GLY A 72 4.67 -5.66 -0.55
CA GLY A 72 5.18 -4.58 -1.37
C GLY A 72 4.05 -4.02 -2.20
N ILE A 73 4.05 -2.73 -2.40
CA ILE A 73 3.06 -2.03 -3.19
C ILE A 73 3.76 -1.29 -4.31
N ASN A 74 3.27 -1.45 -5.52
CA ASN A 74 3.62 -0.57 -6.61
C ASN A 74 2.34 0.12 -7.02
N GLY A 75 2.29 1.42 -6.94
CA GLY A 75 1.08 2.16 -7.21
C GLY A 75 1.36 3.58 -7.65
N HIS A 76 0.37 4.44 -7.45
CA HIS A 76 0.47 5.83 -7.87
C HIS A 76 -0.33 6.70 -6.91
N ILE A 77 -0.12 7.99 -6.97
CA ILE A 77 -0.84 8.95 -6.15
C ILE A 77 -1.95 9.57 -6.99
N GLU A 78 -3.15 9.62 -6.44
CA GLU A 78 -4.26 10.36 -7.01
C GLU A 78 -4.66 11.49 -6.08
N THR A 79 -5.02 12.62 -6.65
CA THR A 79 -5.31 13.82 -5.87
C THR A 79 -6.69 14.38 -6.08
N LYS A 80 -7.56 13.68 -6.82
CA LYS A 80 -8.90 14.17 -7.14
C LYS A 80 -9.72 14.48 -5.91
N PHE A 81 -9.67 13.60 -4.93
CA PHE A 81 -10.49 13.74 -3.71
C PHE A 81 -9.57 13.66 -2.50
N GLY A 82 -8.57 14.51 -2.47
CA GLY A 82 -7.51 14.42 -1.48
C GLY A 82 -6.43 13.47 -1.97
N GLN A 83 -5.31 13.48 -1.31
CA GLN A 83 -4.16 12.69 -1.72
C GLN A 83 -4.34 11.24 -1.30
N ARG A 84 -4.34 10.35 -2.26
CA ARG A 84 -4.50 8.91 -2.01
C ARG A 84 -3.44 8.14 -2.77
N ILE A 85 -2.96 7.07 -2.14
CA ILE A 85 -2.06 6.12 -2.79
C ILE A 85 -2.90 4.94 -3.24
N ILE A 86 -2.90 4.68 -4.55
CA ILE A 86 -3.67 3.59 -5.13
C ILE A 86 -2.70 2.48 -5.49
N ALA A 87 -2.94 1.28 -5.01
CA ALA A 87 -2.10 0.14 -5.34
C ALA A 87 -2.49 -0.40 -6.72
N ASN A 88 -1.50 -0.55 -7.59
CA ASN A 88 -1.70 -1.19 -8.88
C ASN A 88 -1.29 -2.65 -8.82
N VAL A 89 -0.20 -2.93 -8.13
CA VAL A 89 0.31 -4.30 -7.97
C VAL A 89 0.70 -4.49 -6.51
N ILE A 90 0.31 -5.61 -5.94
CA ILE A 90 0.70 -5.99 -4.59
C ILE A 90 1.57 -7.24 -4.68
N SER A 91 2.72 -7.19 -4.04
CA SER A 91 3.60 -8.33 -3.93
C SER A 91 3.55 -8.86 -2.51
N PHE A 92 3.24 -10.12 -2.37
CA PHE A 92 3.18 -10.74 -1.05
C PHE A 92 4.54 -11.28 -0.71
N ILE A 93 5.16 -10.70 0.31
CA ILE A 93 6.53 -11.04 0.67
C ILE A 93 6.51 -12.26 1.56
N LYS A 94 7.23 -13.28 1.13
CA LYS A 94 7.34 -14.47 1.93
C LYS A 94 8.47 -14.27 2.90
N GLU A 95 8.13 -14.12 4.16
CA GLU A 95 9.15 -13.91 5.17
C GLU A 95 9.80 -15.24 5.53
N LYS A 96 11.12 -15.21 5.68
CA LYS A 96 11.82 -16.37 6.09
C LYS A 96 11.43 -16.69 7.49
N ASN A 97 11.04 -17.90 7.67
CA ASN A 97 10.75 -18.36 8.99
C ASN A 97 12.01 -18.91 9.55
N ASP A 98 12.57 -18.23 10.46
CA ASP A 98 13.79 -18.66 11.01
C ASP A 98 13.75 -19.74 11.94
N MET A 99 12.91 -20.51 11.97
CA MET A 99 12.80 -21.48 12.76
C MET A 99 13.44 -22.45 12.46
N ILE A 100 13.97 -22.82 12.72
CA ILE A 100 14.56 -23.72 12.33
C ILE A 100 14.84 -24.48 12.78
#